data_b23c27e27c7d5f1b81b2889514dcccd2
#
_entry.id   b23c27e27c7d5f1b81b2889514dcccd2
#
_cell.length_a   1.000
_cell.length_b   1.000
_cell.length_c   1.000
_cell.angle_alpha   90.00
_cell.angle_beta   90.00
_cell.angle_gamma   90.00
#
_symmetry.space_group_name_H-M   'P 1'
#
loop_
_entity.id
_entity.type
_entity.pdbx_description
1 polymer ?
#
loop_
_entity_poly.entity_id
_entity_poly.type
_entity_poly.pdbx_seq_one_letter_code
_entity_poly.pdbx_strand_id
1 'polypeptide(L)'
;YCDCSLSPNRLRFGPLIIIILLFIQHLYTMRKIKKIEIRVNGKVKSISDKYRMSDLVKNLKIPMKKVAIELNQEIIDKKKINKIILKKNDKIEIVHFIGGG
;
A
#
# COMPACT_ATOMS: atom_id res chain seq x y z
N TYR A 1 -4.86 -22.50 -51.89
CA TYR A 1 -4.10 -21.29 -52.12
C TYR A 1 -4.37 -20.25 -51.09
N CYS A 2 -5.57 -19.80 -51.09
CA CYS A 2 -5.94 -18.75 -50.13
C CYS A 2 -5.74 -19.17 -48.71
N ASP A 3 -5.96 -20.41 -48.45
CA ASP A 3 -5.81 -20.92 -47.09
C ASP A 3 -4.39 -20.75 -46.55
N CYS A 4 -3.44 -20.97 -47.43
CA CYS A 4 -2.04 -20.84 -47.08
C CYS A 4 -1.69 -19.40 -46.70
N SER A 5 -2.29 -18.45 -47.42
CA SER A 5 -2.02 -17.06 -47.13
C SER A 5 -2.68 -16.58 -45.86
N LEU A 6 -3.81 -17.15 -45.49
CA LEU A 6 -4.48 -16.78 -44.25
C LEU A 6 -3.74 -17.22 -43.01
N SER A 7 -3.21 -18.42 -43.05
CA SER A 7 -2.49 -18.95 -41.91
C SER A 7 -1.28 -18.11 -41.55
N PRO A 8 -0.41 -17.72 -42.46
CA PRO A 8 0.73 -16.87 -42.14
C PRO A 8 0.30 -15.54 -41.54
N ASN A 9 -0.78 -14.99 -42.04
CA ASN A 9 -1.24 -13.72 -41.51
C ASN A 9 -1.61 -13.77 -40.06
N ARG A 10 -2.22 -14.85 -39.63
CA ARG A 10 -2.57 -15.02 -38.26
C ARG A 10 -1.34 -15.12 -37.37
N LEU A 11 -0.32 -15.79 -37.87
CA LEU A 11 0.91 -15.95 -37.13
C LEU A 11 1.63 -14.63 -36.92
N ARG A 12 1.47 -13.69 -37.81
CA ARG A 12 2.09 -12.37 -37.66
C ARG A 12 1.58 -11.64 -36.45
N PHE A 13 0.30 -11.73 -36.19
CA PHE A 13 -0.29 -11.06 -35.03
C PHE A 13 -0.02 -11.76 -33.72
N GLY A 14 0.19 -13.07 -33.79
CA GLY A 14 0.42 -13.87 -32.59
C GLY A 14 1.53 -13.36 -31.69
N PRO A 15 2.75 -13.13 -32.21
CA PRO A 15 3.85 -12.66 -31.38
C PRO A 15 3.56 -11.31 -30.71
N LEU A 16 2.95 -10.40 -31.43
CA LEU A 16 2.60 -9.10 -30.87
C LEU A 16 1.58 -9.23 -29.74
N ILE A 17 0.59 -10.07 -29.93
CA ILE A 17 -0.42 -10.31 -28.91
C ILE A 17 0.21 -10.90 -27.64
N ILE A 18 1.13 -11.82 -27.80
CA ILE A 18 1.83 -12.44 -26.67
C ILE A 18 2.63 -11.38 -25.91
N ILE A 19 3.33 -10.52 -26.60
CA ILE A 19 4.10 -9.45 -25.97
C ILE A 19 3.19 -8.52 -25.18
N ILE A 20 2.06 -8.14 -25.77
CA ILE A 20 1.07 -7.28 -25.13
C ILE A 20 0.50 -7.95 -23.87
N LEU A 21 0.17 -9.23 -23.95
CA LEU A 21 -0.35 -9.98 -22.80
C LEU A 21 0.67 -10.08 -21.69
N LEU A 22 1.93 -10.32 -22.02
CA LEU A 22 2.99 -10.36 -21.03
C LEU A 22 3.18 -9.01 -20.36
N PHE A 23 3.11 -7.94 -21.12
CA PHE A 23 3.21 -6.59 -20.59
C PHE A 23 2.04 -6.28 -19.65
N ILE A 24 0.83 -6.66 -20.03
CA ILE A 24 -0.35 -6.46 -19.19
C ILE A 24 -0.23 -7.26 -17.90
N GLN A 25 0.24 -8.49 -17.96
CA GLN A 25 0.45 -9.32 -16.78
C GLN A 25 1.48 -8.69 -15.85
N HIS A 26 2.54 -8.15 -16.41
CA HIS A 26 3.57 -7.48 -15.62
C HIS A 26 3.00 -6.27 -14.90
N LEU A 27 2.24 -5.43 -15.60
CA LEU A 27 1.58 -4.28 -14.99
C LEU A 27 0.56 -4.72 -13.93
N TYR A 28 -0.17 -5.79 -14.21
CA TYR A 28 -1.14 -6.32 -13.27
C TYR A 28 -0.45 -6.80 -11.98
N THR A 29 0.68 -7.46 -12.12
CA THR A 29 1.45 -7.94 -10.98
C THR A 29 1.98 -6.77 -10.15
N MET A 30 2.43 -5.70 -10.79
CA MET A 30 2.90 -4.52 -10.08
C MET A 30 1.78 -3.79 -9.35
N ARG A 31 0.55 -3.85 -9.88
CA ARG A 31 -0.60 -3.25 -9.21
C ARG A 31 -1.11 -4.07 -8.05
N LYS A 32 -0.69 -5.31 -7.95
CA LYS A 32 -1.12 -6.21 -6.90
C LYS A 32 -0.39 -5.91 -5.60
N ILE A 33 -0.58 -4.70 -5.09
CA ILE A 33 -0.08 -4.29 -3.80
C ILE A 33 -0.96 -4.97 -2.76
N LYS A 34 -0.35 -5.74 -1.88
CA LYS A 34 -1.08 -6.33 -0.77
C LYS A 34 -1.56 -5.22 0.16
N LYS A 35 -2.85 -5.18 0.38
CA LYS A 35 -3.43 -4.24 1.34
C LYS A 35 -3.65 -4.97 2.66
N ILE A 36 -3.29 -4.30 3.73
CA ILE A 36 -3.51 -4.80 5.07
C ILE A 36 -4.44 -3.87 5.80
N GLU A 37 -5.14 -4.41 6.78
CA GLU A 37 -6.06 -3.63 7.58
C GLU A 37 -5.44 -3.37 8.95
N ILE A 38 -5.51 -2.12 9.36
CA ILE A 38 -5.08 -1.67 10.68
C ILE A 38 -6.23 -0.95 11.34
N ARG A 39 -6.12 -0.75 12.65
CA ARG A 39 -7.11 0.03 13.39
C ARG A 39 -6.46 1.31 13.89
N VAL A 40 -7.08 2.43 13.56
CA VAL A 40 -6.64 3.75 14.02
C VAL A 40 -7.76 4.36 14.83
N ASN A 41 -7.52 4.55 16.11
CA ASN A 41 -8.53 5.08 17.05
C ASN A 41 -9.84 4.30 17.00
N GLY A 42 -9.75 2.98 16.88
CA GLY A 42 -10.91 2.10 16.81
C GLY A 42 -11.56 1.96 15.44
N LYS A 43 -11.08 2.69 14.44
CA LYS A 43 -11.60 2.60 13.08
C LYS A 43 -10.68 1.76 12.21
N VAL A 44 -11.27 0.90 11.41
CA VAL A 44 -10.52 0.06 10.48
C VAL A 44 -10.08 0.92 9.30
N LYS A 45 -8.79 0.83 8.96
CA LYS A 45 -8.23 1.53 7.82
C LYS A 45 -7.41 0.55 6.99
N SER A 46 -7.61 0.58 5.68
CA SER A 46 -6.86 -0.23 4.74
C SER A 46 -5.64 0.56 4.27
N ILE A 47 -4.47 -0.05 4.40
CA ILE A 47 -3.21 0.56 3.96
C ILE A 47 -2.45 -0.45 3.12
N SER A 48 -1.46 0.03 2.38
CA SER A 48 -0.61 -0.85 1.60
C SER A 48 0.37 -1.60 2.51
N ASP A 49 0.80 -2.76 2.05
CA ASP A 49 1.86 -3.50 2.72
C ASP A 49 3.12 -2.64 2.75
N LYS A 50 3.89 -2.75 3.83
CA LYS A 50 5.10 -1.94 4.06
C LYS A 50 4.82 -0.44 4.26
N TYR A 51 3.61 -0.11 4.66
CA TYR A 51 3.28 1.26 5.02
C TYR A 51 3.94 1.61 6.35
N ARG A 52 4.55 2.78 6.41
CA ARG A 52 5.26 3.21 7.63
C ARG A 52 4.38 4.06 8.52
N MET A 53 4.69 4.06 9.80
CA MET A 53 3.97 4.91 10.75
C MET A 53 4.08 6.38 10.36
N SER A 54 5.23 6.81 9.85
CA SER A 54 5.41 8.19 9.41
C SER A 54 4.48 8.56 8.26
N ASP A 55 4.24 7.61 7.35
CA ASP A 55 3.33 7.84 6.23
C ASP A 55 1.89 8.01 6.72
N LEU A 56 1.49 7.22 7.72
CA LEU A 56 0.18 7.33 8.33
C LEU A 56 -0.01 8.69 8.99
N VAL A 57 0.98 9.13 9.73
CA VAL A 57 0.94 10.43 10.42
C VAL A 57 0.81 11.57 9.41
N LYS A 58 1.58 11.52 8.34
CA LYS A 58 1.50 12.52 7.28
C LYS A 58 0.15 12.51 6.58
N ASN A 59 -0.38 11.33 6.33
CA ASN A 59 -1.65 11.19 5.64
C ASN A 59 -2.81 11.74 6.47
N LEU A 60 -2.77 11.53 7.77
CA LEU A 60 -3.79 12.01 8.69
C LEU A 60 -3.57 13.47 9.12
N LYS A 61 -2.47 14.08 8.71
CA LYS A 61 -2.11 15.47 9.05
C LYS A 61 -2.10 15.71 10.56
N ILE A 62 -1.48 14.81 11.28
CA ILE A 62 -1.45 14.86 12.73
C ILE A 62 -0.32 15.78 13.20
N PRO A 63 -0.61 16.73 14.11
CA PRO A 63 0.44 17.58 14.68
C PRO A 63 1.26 16.79 15.69
N MET A 64 2.42 16.33 15.27
CA MET A 64 3.27 15.45 16.08
C MET A 64 3.68 16.02 17.42
N LYS A 65 3.72 17.33 17.54
CA LYS A 65 4.14 17.98 18.78
C LYS A 65 3.07 17.88 19.87
N LYS A 66 1.82 17.67 19.49
CA LYS A 66 0.70 17.70 20.42
C LYS A 66 0.01 16.35 20.62
N VAL A 67 0.61 15.29 20.12
CA VAL A 67 0.01 13.97 20.20
C VAL A 67 1.01 12.93 20.71
N ALA A 68 0.46 11.91 21.35
CA ALA A 68 1.18 10.69 21.66
C ALA A 68 0.61 9.58 20.79
N ILE A 69 1.47 8.72 20.26
CA ILE A 69 1.07 7.61 19.41
C ILE A 69 1.35 6.31 20.13
N GLU A 70 0.35 5.46 20.22
CA GLU A 70 0.47 4.13 20.78
C GLU A 70 0.30 3.09 19.68
N LEU A 71 1.19 2.14 19.63
CA LEU A 71 1.10 0.99 18.74
C LEU A 71 1.00 -0.27 19.59
N ASN A 72 -0.14 -0.97 19.47
CA ASN A 72 -0.39 -2.17 20.23
C ASN A 72 -0.17 -1.97 21.76
N GLN A 73 -0.67 -0.84 22.25
CA GLN A 73 -0.62 -0.45 23.66
C GLN A 73 0.76 -0.01 24.17
N GLU A 74 1.70 0.18 23.25
CA GLU A 74 3.01 0.71 23.59
C GLU A 74 3.19 2.10 23.03
N ILE A 75 3.67 3.03 23.83
CA ILE A 75 3.94 4.39 23.40
C ILE A 75 5.18 4.38 22.49
N ILE A 76 5.05 4.99 21.33
CA ILE A 76 6.11 5.01 20.35
C ILE A 76 6.88 6.32 20.44
N ASP A 77 8.21 6.21 20.37
CA ASP A 77 9.07 7.37 20.26
C ASP A 77 8.89 8.02 18.89
N LYS A 78 8.63 9.31 18.91
CA LYS A 78 8.43 10.08 17.66
C LYS A 78 9.63 10.02 16.74
N LYS A 79 10.81 9.83 17.28
CA LYS A 79 12.03 9.71 16.48
C LYS A 79 12.10 8.41 15.70
N LYS A 80 11.35 7.40 16.12
CA LYS A 80 11.39 6.07 15.52
C LYS A 80 10.25 5.81 14.53
N ILE A 81 9.34 6.74 14.37
CA ILE A 81 8.16 6.53 13.50
C ILE A 81 8.54 6.23 12.06
N ASN A 82 9.67 6.77 11.59
CA ASN A 82 10.14 6.52 10.22
C ASN A 82 10.62 5.09 10.02
N LYS A 83 10.98 4.42 11.10
CA LYS A 83 11.51 3.05 11.04
C LYS A 83 10.46 1.99 11.30
N ILE A 84 9.30 2.39 11.78
CA ILE A 84 8.23 1.44 12.12
C ILE A 84 7.41 1.15 10.89
N ILE A 85 7.37 -0.13 10.52
CA ILE A 85 6.54 -0.61 9.42
C ILE A 85 5.27 -1.22 10.02
N LEU A 86 4.13 -0.76 9.56
CA LEU A 86 2.84 -1.24 10.03
C LEU A 86 2.55 -2.64 9.49
N LYS A 87 1.96 -3.47 10.33
CA LYS A 87 1.62 -4.84 9.99
C LYS A 87 0.11 -5.04 10.08
N LYS A 88 -0.36 -6.14 9.54
CA LYS A 88 -1.76 -6.50 9.58
C LYS A 88 -2.25 -6.57 11.04
N ASN A 89 -3.42 -6.03 11.28
CA ASN A 89 -4.09 -6.02 12.58
C ASN A 89 -3.37 -5.18 13.64
N ASP A 90 -2.50 -4.27 13.25
CA ASP A 90 -1.89 -3.34 14.18
C ASP A 90 -2.94 -2.36 14.70
N LYS A 91 -2.89 -2.14 16.00
CA LYS A 91 -3.78 -1.21 16.68
C LYS A 91 -3.03 0.06 17.02
N ILE A 92 -3.45 1.16 16.43
CA ILE A 92 -2.81 2.46 16.61
C ILE A 92 -3.79 3.39 17.31
N GLU A 93 -3.34 4.01 18.38
CA GLU A 93 -4.12 5.02 19.07
C GLU A 93 -3.36 6.33 19.10
N ILE A 94 -4.05 7.39 18.76
CA ILE A 94 -3.48 8.72 18.73
C ILE A 94 -4.20 9.55 19.78
N VAL A 95 -3.45 9.98 20.78
CA VAL A 95 -3.99 10.75 21.89
C VAL A 95 -3.46 12.18 21.81
N HIS A 96 -4.36 13.14 21.85
CA HIS A 96 -3.97 14.55 21.88
C HIS A 96 -3.73 14.98 23.30
N PHE A 97 -2.65 15.73 23.52
CA PHE A 97 -2.40 16.36 24.81
C PHE A 97 -3.33 17.56 24.96
N ILE A 98 -4.22 17.49 25.92
CA ILE A 98 -5.15 18.58 26.20
C ILE A 98 -4.55 19.47 27.27
N GLY A 99 -4.53 20.76 26.99
CA GLY A 99 -4.05 21.74 27.95
C GLY A 99 -2.57 21.66 28.23
N GLY A 100 -1.85 20.96 27.45
CA GLY A 100 -0.44 20.80 27.63
C GLY A 100 0.35 22.05 27.31
N GLY A 101 -0.26 23.08 27.50
CA GLY A 101 0.35 24.40 27.41
C GLY A 101 1.42 24.36 26.48
#